data_5944372ff8471ef6a46436999c32cb79
#
_entry.id   5944372ff8471ef6a46436999c32cb79
#
_cell.length_a   1.000
_cell.length_b   1.000
_cell.length_c   1.000
_cell.angle_alpha   90.00
_cell.angle_beta   90.00
_cell.angle_gamma   90.00
#
_symmetry.space_group_name_H-M   'P 1'
#
loop_
_entity.id
_entity.type
_entity.pdbx_description
1 polymer ?
#
loop_
_entity_poly.entity_id
_entity_poly.type
_entity_poly.pdbx_seq_one_letter_code
_entity_poly.pdbx_strand_id
1 'polypeptide(L)'
;MFQQQNQQLVIGKISEILDATDSSYAEKMTEMLDSAKRIFIAGAGRSKLVGNFFAMRLVHGGYDVSVVGEIVTPSIKAGDLLVIISGSGETEQLIAFTKNAKKVGANIVLISSRASSTIGDMADGVFQVGKQELYGKVVGMPMGTVFELSTLCFLEAIISHIIWEKGIPEEVMRERHANLE
;
A
#
# COMPACT_ATOMS: atom_id res chain seq x y z
N MET A 1 22.46 -22.00 -12.42
CA MET A 1 23.17 -20.72 -12.63
C MET A 1 22.20 -19.60 -13.05
N PHE A 2 21.50 -19.68 -14.17
CA PHE A 2 20.60 -18.64 -14.69
C PHE A 2 19.44 -18.24 -13.74
N GLN A 3 18.76 -19.22 -13.14
CA GLN A 3 17.67 -18.98 -12.20
C GLN A 3 18.13 -18.25 -10.93
N GLN A 4 19.27 -18.65 -10.38
CA GLN A 4 19.83 -18.00 -9.18
C GLN A 4 20.26 -16.56 -9.44
N GLN A 5 20.78 -16.25 -10.63
CA GLN A 5 21.12 -14.89 -11.04
C GLN A 5 19.86 -14.01 -11.15
N ASN A 6 18.75 -14.53 -11.67
CA ASN A 6 17.49 -13.79 -11.76
C ASN A 6 16.87 -13.53 -10.39
N GLN A 7 16.94 -14.48 -9.46
CA GLN A 7 16.50 -14.26 -8.08
C GLN A 7 17.30 -13.16 -7.41
N GLN A 8 18.64 -13.17 -7.55
CA GLN A 8 19.51 -12.13 -6.99
C GLN A 8 19.24 -10.75 -7.61
N LEU A 9 18.98 -10.70 -8.92
CA LEU A 9 18.58 -9.45 -9.60
C LEU A 9 17.32 -8.87 -8.96
N VAL A 10 16.27 -9.67 -8.78
CA VAL A 10 14.99 -9.22 -8.21
C VAL A 10 15.18 -8.76 -6.77
N ILE A 11 15.82 -9.58 -5.92
CA ILE A 11 16.03 -9.25 -4.51
C ILE A 11 16.90 -7.99 -4.37
N GLY A 12 17.99 -7.90 -5.12
CA GLY A 12 18.90 -6.76 -5.08
C GLY A 12 18.20 -5.46 -5.48
N LYS A 13 17.33 -5.51 -6.51
CA LYS A 13 16.58 -4.32 -6.93
C LYS A 13 15.53 -3.88 -5.92
N ILE A 14 14.85 -4.82 -5.27
CA ILE A 14 13.91 -4.52 -4.19
C ILE A 14 14.64 -3.89 -3.00
N SER A 15 15.78 -4.46 -2.59
CA SER A 15 16.60 -3.92 -1.50
C SER A 15 17.02 -2.48 -1.79
N GLU A 16 17.54 -2.19 -3.01
CA GLU A 16 17.93 -0.84 -3.43
C GLU A 16 16.77 0.18 -3.28
N ILE A 17 15.56 -0.20 -3.65
CA ILE A 17 14.37 0.65 -3.51
C ILE A 17 14.02 0.88 -2.05
N LEU A 18 14.01 -0.18 -1.24
CA LEU A 18 13.65 -0.09 0.18
C LEU A 18 14.68 0.72 0.98
N ASP A 19 15.96 0.55 0.69
CA ASP A 19 17.05 1.31 1.33
C ASP A 19 16.96 2.81 1.05
N ALA A 20 16.34 3.20 -0.08
CA ALA A 20 16.10 4.58 -0.46
C ALA A 20 14.73 5.12 0.01
N THR A 21 13.93 4.32 0.71
CA THR A 21 12.62 4.71 1.24
C THR A 21 12.77 5.36 2.62
N ASP A 22 11.99 6.40 2.90
CA ASP A 22 12.04 7.13 4.18
C ASP A 22 11.61 6.20 5.34
N SER A 23 12.51 5.99 6.29
CA SER A 23 12.28 5.12 7.46
C SER A 23 11.18 5.61 8.40
N SER A 24 10.83 6.90 8.38
CA SER A 24 9.73 7.47 9.18
C SER A 24 8.34 7.09 8.69
N TYR A 25 8.24 6.45 7.51
CA TYR A 25 6.95 6.13 6.92
C TYR A 25 6.17 5.05 7.67
N ALA A 26 6.85 4.15 8.36
CA ALA A 26 6.17 3.12 9.15
C ALA A 26 5.36 3.75 10.29
N GLU A 27 5.96 4.65 11.06
CA GLU A 27 5.30 5.39 12.14
C GLU A 27 4.15 6.25 11.60
N LYS A 28 4.41 7.10 10.61
CA LYS A 28 3.40 7.98 9.99
C LYS A 28 2.19 7.21 9.44
N MET A 29 2.44 6.08 8.74
CA MET A 29 1.36 5.26 8.22
C MET A 29 0.55 4.63 9.34
N THR A 30 1.20 4.13 10.39
CA THR A 30 0.53 3.56 11.57
C THR A 30 -0.39 4.60 12.23
N GLU A 31 0.09 5.83 12.43
CA GLU A 31 -0.73 6.92 12.97
C GLU A 31 -1.97 7.22 12.12
N MET A 32 -1.81 7.25 10.79
CA MET A 32 -2.94 7.50 9.88
C MET A 32 -3.94 6.34 9.85
N LEU A 33 -3.46 5.10 9.91
CA LEU A 33 -4.32 3.91 10.01
C LEU A 33 -5.10 3.88 11.33
N ASP A 34 -4.45 4.21 12.44
CA ASP A 34 -5.05 4.20 13.79
C ASP A 34 -6.07 5.32 14.01
N SER A 35 -5.87 6.46 13.36
CA SER A 35 -6.82 7.58 13.42
C SER A 35 -8.09 7.36 12.59
N ALA A 36 -8.06 6.41 11.66
CA ALA A 36 -9.17 6.14 10.75
C ALA A 36 -10.29 5.32 11.42
N LYS A 37 -11.54 5.68 11.14
CA LYS A 37 -12.70 4.87 11.56
C LYS A 37 -12.78 3.57 10.77
N ARG A 38 -12.54 3.64 9.47
CA ARG A 38 -12.48 2.52 8.52
C ARG A 38 -11.43 2.83 7.47
N ILE A 39 -10.86 1.79 6.91
CA ILE A 39 -9.81 1.89 5.91
C ILE A 39 -10.34 1.32 4.59
N PHE A 40 -10.15 2.08 3.51
CA PHE A 40 -10.49 1.65 2.16
C PHE A 40 -9.22 1.52 1.34
N ILE A 41 -8.98 0.36 0.75
CA ILE A 41 -7.80 0.10 -0.06
C ILE A 41 -8.19 0.14 -1.54
N ALA A 42 -7.48 0.95 -2.33
CA ALA A 42 -7.69 1.06 -3.77
C ALA A 42 -6.39 0.90 -4.56
N GLY A 43 -6.49 0.28 -5.71
CA GLY A 43 -5.41 0.10 -6.66
C GLY A 43 -5.96 -0.37 -8.01
N ALA A 44 -5.11 -0.40 -9.03
CA ALA A 44 -5.46 -0.91 -10.35
C ALA A 44 -4.48 -2.02 -10.78
N GLY A 45 -4.97 -3.05 -11.47
CA GLY A 45 -4.15 -4.15 -11.95
C GLY A 45 -3.35 -4.83 -10.82
N ARG A 46 -2.06 -5.03 -11.04
CA ARG A 46 -1.15 -5.68 -10.07
C ARG A 46 -1.00 -4.87 -8.77
N SER A 47 -1.06 -3.54 -8.82
CA SER A 47 -1.09 -2.70 -7.62
C SER A 47 -2.33 -2.97 -6.75
N LYS A 48 -3.49 -3.33 -7.33
CA LYS A 48 -4.66 -3.79 -6.57
C LYS A 48 -4.35 -5.10 -5.82
N LEU A 49 -3.62 -6.04 -6.44
CA LEU A 49 -3.23 -7.29 -5.77
C LEU A 49 -2.33 -7.03 -4.56
N VAL A 50 -1.39 -6.09 -4.68
CA VAL A 50 -0.58 -5.62 -3.54
C VAL A 50 -1.46 -5.02 -2.45
N GLY A 51 -2.45 -4.21 -2.84
CA GLY A 51 -3.44 -3.64 -1.92
C GLY A 51 -4.27 -4.70 -1.20
N ASN A 52 -4.71 -5.74 -1.91
CA ASN A 52 -5.45 -6.86 -1.32
C ASN A 52 -4.61 -7.63 -0.28
N PHE A 53 -3.33 -7.83 -0.57
CA PHE A 53 -2.38 -8.44 0.35
C PHE A 53 -2.28 -7.62 1.65
N PHE A 54 -2.11 -6.31 1.53
CA PHE A 54 -2.07 -5.39 2.68
C PHE A 54 -3.40 -5.36 3.45
N ALA A 55 -4.55 -5.29 2.74
CA ALA A 55 -5.88 -5.28 3.34
C ALA A 55 -6.12 -6.50 4.23
N MET A 56 -5.73 -7.69 3.77
CA MET A 56 -5.86 -8.92 4.55
C MET A 56 -5.05 -8.85 5.85
N ARG A 57 -3.80 -8.38 5.80
CA ARG A 57 -2.97 -8.23 7.00
C ARG A 57 -3.53 -7.20 7.99
N LEU A 58 -4.08 -6.10 7.51
CA LEU A 58 -4.75 -5.11 8.35
C LEU A 58 -5.97 -5.72 9.06
N VAL A 59 -6.78 -6.53 8.38
CA VAL A 59 -7.91 -7.26 9.01
C VAL A 59 -7.40 -8.19 10.10
N HIS A 60 -6.32 -8.95 9.87
CA HIS A 60 -5.70 -9.78 10.90
C HIS A 60 -5.16 -8.93 12.07
N GLY A 61 -4.68 -7.72 11.80
CA GLY A 61 -4.27 -6.73 12.80
C GLY A 61 -5.43 -6.12 13.59
N GLY A 62 -6.69 -6.33 13.16
CA GLY A 62 -7.90 -5.88 13.86
C GLY A 62 -8.48 -4.57 13.34
N TYR A 63 -8.02 -4.10 12.17
CA TYR A 63 -8.60 -2.93 11.51
C TYR A 63 -9.87 -3.27 10.74
N ASP A 64 -10.78 -2.30 10.65
CA ASP A 64 -11.97 -2.38 9.77
C ASP A 64 -11.58 -1.94 8.36
N VAL A 65 -11.47 -2.91 7.44
CA VAL A 65 -10.91 -2.70 6.09
C VAL A 65 -11.88 -3.15 5.02
N SER A 66 -12.00 -2.36 3.97
CA SER A 66 -12.73 -2.69 2.73
C SER A 66 -11.84 -2.47 1.51
N VAL A 67 -11.99 -3.30 0.49
CA VAL A 67 -11.30 -3.14 -0.80
C VAL A 67 -12.25 -2.50 -1.81
N VAL A 68 -11.83 -1.38 -2.40
CA VAL A 68 -12.63 -0.65 -3.38
C VAL A 68 -12.83 -1.50 -4.65
N GLY A 69 -14.11 -1.61 -5.06
CA GLY A 69 -14.50 -2.40 -6.23
C GLY A 69 -14.99 -3.81 -5.90
N GLU A 70 -14.95 -4.23 -4.64
CA GLU A 70 -15.70 -5.42 -4.19
C GLU A 70 -17.19 -5.08 -4.07
N ILE A 71 -18.07 -6.05 -4.38
CA ILE A 71 -19.52 -5.82 -4.48
C ILE A 71 -20.11 -5.30 -3.15
N VAL A 72 -19.57 -5.75 -2.04
CA VAL A 72 -20.05 -5.38 -0.69
C VAL A 72 -19.31 -4.20 -0.09
N THR A 73 -18.50 -3.45 -0.87
CA THR A 73 -17.78 -2.28 -0.36
C THR A 73 -18.76 -1.20 0.10
N PRO A 74 -18.72 -0.79 1.37
CA PRO A 74 -19.61 0.26 1.87
C PRO A 74 -19.22 1.64 1.34
N SER A 75 -20.10 2.64 1.52
CA SER A 75 -19.78 4.03 1.17
C SER A 75 -18.72 4.61 2.10
N ILE A 76 -17.70 5.26 1.54
CA ILE A 76 -16.69 6.03 2.29
C ILE A 76 -17.29 7.31 2.85
N LYS A 77 -16.86 7.74 4.05
CA LYS A 77 -17.39 8.91 4.79
C LYS A 77 -16.26 9.71 5.44
N ALA A 78 -16.61 10.84 6.00
CA ALA A 78 -15.70 11.65 6.81
C ALA A 78 -15.18 10.86 8.02
N GLY A 79 -13.87 10.90 8.23
CA GLY A 79 -13.14 10.14 9.25
C GLY A 79 -12.70 8.73 8.81
N ASP A 80 -13.05 8.29 7.59
CA ASP A 80 -12.46 7.11 6.97
C ASP A 80 -11.14 7.48 6.28
N LEU A 81 -10.32 6.50 5.96
CA LEU A 81 -9.06 6.63 5.23
C LEU A 81 -9.12 5.87 3.90
N LEU A 82 -8.83 6.55 2.79
CA LEU A 82 -8.60 5.92 1.50
C LEU A 82 -7.10 5.77 1.26
N VAL A 83 -6.60 4.54 1.22
CA VAL A 83 -5.22 4.19 0.87
C VAL A 83 -5.19 3.79 -0.61
N ILE A 84 -4.46 4.55 -1.41
CA ILE A 84 -4.34 4.33 -2.86
C ILE A 84 -2.94 3.82 -3.17
N ILE A 85 -2.85 2.71 -3.91
CA ILE A 85 -1.59 2.16 -4.40
C ILE A 85 -1.51 2.41 -5.91
N SER A 86 -0.65 3.35 -6.31
CA SER A 86 -0.49 3.75 -7.71
C SER A 86 0.94 4.23 -7.99
N GLY A 87 1.71 3.46 -8.75
CA GLY A 87 3.09 3.81 -9.06
C GLY A 87 3.23 5.16 -9.77
N SER A 88 2.30 5.51 -10.66
CA SER A 88 2.30 6.81 -11.36
C SER A 88 1.57 7.92 -10.60
N GLY A 89 0.56 7.57 -9.79
CA GLY A 89 -0.40 8.52 -9.24
C GLY A 89 -1.31 9.21 -10.27
N GLU A 90 -1.40 8.65 -11.49
CA GLU A 90 -2.11 9.24 -12.64
C GLU A 90 -3.22 8.34 -13.22
N THR A 91 -3.56 7.24 -12.55
CA THR A 91 -4.61 6.32 -13.03
C THR A 91 -5.98 6.98 -12.92
N GLU A 92 -6.68 7.20 -14.02
CA GLU A 92 -7.94 7.94 -14.10
C GLU A 92 -9.02 7.44 -13.13
N GLN A 93 -9.20 6.12 -13.04
CA GLN A 93 -10.16 5.51 -12.12
C GLN A 93 -9.81 5.85 -10.66
N LEU A 94 -8.54 5.83 -10.29
CA LEU A 94 -8.09 6.15 -8.94
C LEU A 94 -8.20 7.64 -8.65
N ILE A 95 -7.97 8.51 -9.65
CA ILE A 95 -8.23 9.97 -9.57
C ILE A 95 -9.71 10.22 -9.27
N ALA A 96 -10.62 9.50 -9.93
CA ALA A 96 -12.06 9.63 -9.66
C ALA A 96 -12.42 9.20 -8.23
N PHE A 97 -11.85 8.10 -7.72
CA PHE A 97 -12.03 7.67 -6.34
C PHE A 97 -11.50 8.71 -5.35
N THR A 98 -10.31 9.27 -5.61
CA THR A 98 -9.69 10.34 -4.82
C THR A 98 -10.58 11.56 -4.70
N LYS A 99 -11.11 12.05 -5.84
CA LYS A 99 -12.04 13.20 -5.87
C LYS A 99 -13.29 12.94 -5.05
N ASN A 100 -13.87 11.73 -5.14
CA ASN A 100 -15.06 11.36 -4.38
C ASN A 100 -14.77 11.28 -2.88
N ALA A 101 -13.66 10.66 -2.47
CA ALA A 101 -13.24 10.59 -1.08
C ALA A 101 -13.00 11.99 -0.49
N LYS A 102 -12.30 12.86 -1.22
CA LYS A 102 -12.07 14.25 -0.81
C LYS A 102 -13.37 15.03 -0.64
N LYS A 103 -14.32 14.86 -1.56
CA LYS A 103 -15.65 15.53 -1.50
C LYS A 103 -16.43 15.17 -0.24
N VAL A 104 -16.31 13.97 0.28
CA VAL A 104 -17.02 13.53 1.50
C VAL A 104 -16.21 13.76 2.78
N GLY A 105 -14.99 14.30 2.68
CA GLY A 105 -14.14 14.61 3.82
C GLY A 105 -13.40 13.39 4.41
N ALA A 106 -13.17 12.36 3.63
CA ALA A 106 -12.30 11.27 4.02
C ALA A 106 -10.82 11.66 3.87
N ASN A 107 -9.94 11.11 4.71
CA ASN A 107 -8.50 11.25 4.57
C ASN A 107 -8.00 10.37 3.41
N ILE A 108 -6.92 10.81 2.76
CA ILE A 108 -6.39 10.15 1.56
C ILE A 108 -4.89 9.96 1.71
N VAL A 109 -4.43 8.74 1.48
CA VAL A 109 -3.01 8.38 1.40
C VAL A 109 -2.70 7.81 0.02
N LEU A 110 -1.62 8.28 -0.58
CA LEU A 110 -1.05 7.72 -1.80
C LEU A 110 0.26 7.00 -1.50
N ILE A 111 0.37 5.76 -1.95
CA ILE A 111 1.63 4.99 -2.01
C ILE A 111 2.06 4.96 -3.47
N SER A 112 3.22 5.56 -3.78
CA SER A 112 3.66 5.81 -5.15
C SER A 112 5.18 5.69 -5.31
N SER A 113 5.65 5.55 -6.55
CA SER A 113 7.07 5.73 -6.89
C SER A 113 7.44 7.20 -7.14
N ARG A 114 6.46 8.11 -7.08
CA ARG A 114 6.63 9.54 -7.38
C ARG A 114 6.28 10.40 -6.17
N ALA A 115 7.04 11.46 -5.98
CA ALA A 115 6.77 12.45 -4.94
C ALA A 115 5.60 13.38 -5.28
N SER A 116 5.32 13.60 -6.59
CA SER A 116 4.26 14.49 -7.08
C SER A 116 3.46 13.80 -8.19
N SER A 117 2.15 13.97 -8.16
CA SER A 117 1.20 13.44 -9.15
C SER A 117 -0.20 14.03 -8.89
N THR A 118 -1.12 13.84 -9.84
CA THR A 118 -2.51 14.32 -9.71
C THR A 118 -3.19 13.77 -8.43
N ILE A 119 -2.98 12.51 -8.09
CA ILE A 119 -3.51 11.94 -6.82
C ILE A 119 -2.74 12.50 -5.64
N GLY A 120 -1.41 12.63 -5.73
CA GLY A 120 -0.56 13.16 -4.66
C GLY A 120 -0.93 14.57 -4.24
N ASP A 121 -1.28 15.44 -5.21
CA ASP A 121 -1.71 16.84 -4.96
C ASP A 121 -3.06 16.92 -4.20
N MET A 122 -3.84 15.84 -4.20
CA MET A 122 -5.11 15.75 -3.47
C MET A 122 -4.99 14.99 -2.15
N ALA A 123 -3.92 14.22 -1.96
CA ALA A 123 -3.72 13.35 -0.81
C ALA A 123 -3.28 14.14 0.44
N ASP A 124 -3.64 13.64 1.61
CA ASP A 124 -3.20 14.17 2.91
C ASP A 124 -1.82 13.62 3.30
N GLY A 125 -1.40 12.50 2.68
CA GLY A 125 -0.07 11.91 2.81
C GLY A 125 0.37 11.20 1.54
N VAL A 126 1.64 11.39 1.16
CA VAL A 126 2.28 10.67 0.06
C VAL A 126 3.47 9.87 0.62
N PHE A 127 3.41 8.56 0.44
CA PHE A 127 4.45 7.61 0.82
C PHE A 127 5.18 7.18 -0.44
N GLN A 128 6.31 7.84 -0.70
CA GLN A 128 7.13 7.52 -1.87
C GLN A 128 8.03 6.32 -1.57
N VAL A 129 7.73 5.19 -2.21
CA VAL A 129 8.54 3.97 -2.09
C VAL A 129 9.78 4.11 -2.96
N GLY A 130 10.94 4.25 -2.35
CA GLY A 130 12.21 4.57 -3.02
C GLY A 130 12.25 5.98 -3.60
N LYS A 131 13.16 6.17 -4.56
CA LYS A 131 13.31 7.42 -5.32
C LYS A 131 12.96 7.19 -6.77
N GLN A 132 12.32 8.17 -7.42
CA GLN A 132 11.83 8.04 -8.80
C GLN A 132 12.92 7.64 -9.80
N GLU A 133 14.13 8.14 -9.66
CA GLU A 133 15.28 7.83 -10.52
C GLU A 133 15.71 6.35 -10.47
N LEU A 134 15.35 5.61 -9.42
CA LEU A 134 15.64 4.18 -9.28
C LEU A 134 14.70 3.28 -10.07
N TYR A 135 13.60 3.81 -10.61
CA TYR A 135 12.58 3.07 -11.37
C TYR A 135 12.87 3.03 -12.88
N GLY A 136 14.13 3.01 -13.26
CA GLY A 136 14.56 2.82 -14.63
C GLY A 136 14.20 1.44 -15.19
N LYS A 137 14.36 1.27 -16.50
CA LYS A 137 14.14 -0.02 -17.18
C LYS A 137 15.13 -1.07 -16.66
N VAL A 138 14.60 -2.17 -16.10
CA VAL A 138 15.39 -3.32 -15.62
C VAL A 138 15.07 -4.51 -16.51
N VAL A 139 16.09 -5.09 -17.15
CA VAL A 139 15.93 -6.30 -17.96
C VAL A 139 15.49 -7.46 -17.06
N GLY A 140 14.41 -8.15 -17.42
CA GLY A 140 13.82 -9.21 -16.61
C GLY A 140 12.77 -8.76 -15.58
N MET A 141 12.59 -7.45 -15.37
CA MET A 141 11.57 -6.90 -14.48
C MET A 141 10.71 -5.87 -15.25
N PRO A 142 9.73 -6.33 -16.06
CA PRO A 142 9.00 -5.45 -16.97
C PRO A 142 7.99 -4.55 -16.26
N MET A 143 7.65 -3.41 -16.87
CA MET A 143 6.57 -2.49 -16.47
C MET A 143 6.67 -2.07 -14.99
N GLY A 144 5.62 -2.30 -14.21
CA GLY A 144 5.51 -1.95 -12.79
C GLY A 144 6.14 -2.95 -11.81
N THR A 145 6.81 -4.00 -12.28
CA THR A 145 7.31 -5.11 -11.43
C THR A 145 8.14 -4.61 -10.24
N VAL A 146 9.07 -3.67 -10.48
CA VAL A 146 9.91 -3.11 -9.40
C VAL A 146 9.05 -2.41 -8.36
N PHE A 147 8.13 -1.55 -8.78
CA PHE A 147 7.23 -0.83 -7.86
C PHE A 147 6.35 -1.79 -7.07
N GLU A 148 5.71 -2.73 -7.75
CA GLU A 148 4.75 -3.65 -7.14
C GLU A 148 5.39 -4.52 -6.07
N LEU A 149 6.56 -5.12 -6.37
CA LEU A 149 7.27 -5.96 -5.42
C LEU A 149 7.88 -5.16 -4.26
N SER A 150 8.46 -3.99 -4.54
CA SER A 150 9.01 -3.12 -3.49
C SER A 150 7.90 -2.58 -2.59
N THR A 151 6.74 -2.21 -3.16
CA THR A 151 5.58 -1.77 -2.39
C THR A 151 5.02 -2.89 -1.52
N LEU A 152 4.97 -4.13 -2.03
CA LEU A 152 4.56 -5.28 -1.23
C LEU A 152 5.44 -5.46 0.00
N CYS A 153 6.77 -5.45 -0.19
CA CYS A 153 7.73 -5.56 0.92
C CYS A 153 7.65 -4.37 1.88
N PHE A 154 7.50 -3.16 1.36
CA PHE A 154 7.32 -1.94 2.17
C PHE A 154 6.08 -2.01 3.06
N LEU A 155 4.94 -2.43 2.52
CA LEU A 155 3.70 -2.57 3.27
C LEU A 155 3.77 -3.70 4.31
N GLU A 156 4.46 -4.80 4.00
CA GLU A 156 4.68 -5.86 4.98
C GLU A 156 5.60 -5.41 6.13
N ALA A 157 6.59 -4.53 5.85
CA ALA A 157 7.39 -3.91 6.88
C ALA A 157 6.56 -2.98 7.79
N ILE A 158 5.58 -2.25 7.25
CA ILE A 158 4.62 -1.47 8.04
C ILE A 158 3.77 -2.39 8.94
N ILE A 159 3.27 -3.50 8.41
CA ILE A 159 2.55 -4.49 9.21
C ILE A 159 3.42 -5.04 10.35
N SER A 160 4.68 -5.36 10.05
CA SER A 160 5.64 -5.80 11.07
C SER A 160 5.83 -4.75 12.17
N HIS A 161 5.96 -3.46 11.80
CA HIS A 161 6.05 -2.34 12.74
C HIS A 161 4.79 -2.26 13.64
N ILE A 162 3.60 -2.34 13.06
CA ILE A 162 2.32 -2.33 13.79
C ILE A 162 2.23 -3.48 14.80
N ILE A 163 2.62 -4.69 14.38
CA ILE A 163 2.61 -5.88 15.24
C ILE A 163 3.54 -5.67 16.45
N TRP A 164 4.75 -5.17 16.19
CA TRP A 164 5.74 -4.91 17.24
C TRP A 164 5.28 -3.81 18.21
N GLU A 165 4.85 -2.67 17.66
CA GLU A 165 4.44 -1.51 18.46
C GLU A 165 3.23 -1.82 19.36
N LYS A 166 2.25 -2.55 18.83
CA LYS A 166 1.02 -2.89 19.54
C LYS A 166 1.11 -4.20 20.32
N GLY A 167 2.18 -4.94 20.20
CA GLY A 167 2.34 -6.24 20.84
C GLY A 167 1.26 -7.24 20.47
N ILE A 168 0.86 -7.30 19.16
CA ILE A 168 -0.24 -8.17 18.71
C ILE A 168 0.26 -9.62 18.65
N PRO A 169 -0.28 -10.55 19.48
CA PRO A 169 0.09 -11.95 19.43
C PRO A 169 -0.34 -12.62 18.12
N GLU A 170 0.45 -13.58 17.64
CA GLU A 170 0.11 -14.34 16.41
C GLU A 170 -1.20 -15.11 16.56
N GLU A 171 -1.52 -15.61 17.74
CA GLU A 171 -2.76 -16.31 18.05
C GLU A 171 -3.98 -15.42 17.80
N VAL A 172 -3.93 -14.16 18.20
CA VAL A 172 -5.00 -13.19 17.97
C VAL A 172 -5.18 -12.90 16.47
N MET A 173 -4.08 -12.87 15.71
CA MET A 173 -4.14 -12.74 14.25
C MET A 173 -4.75 -13.99 13.61
N ARG A 174 -4.44 -15.18 14.11
CA ARG A 174 -5.02 -16.45 13.63
C ARG A 174 -6.52 -16.54 13.88
N GLU A 175 -7.02 -16.06 15.00
CA GLU A 175 -8.46 -16.03 15.30
C GLU A 175 -9.25 -15.18 14.30
N ARG A 176 -8.59 -14.17 13.70
CA ARG A 176 -9.16 -13.28 12.68
C ARG A 176 -8.93 -13.78 11.24
N HIS A 177 -8.21 -14.86 11.07
CA HIS A 177 -7.99 -15.45 9.75
C HIS A 177 -9.29 -16.03 9.20
N ALA A 178 -9.49 -15.94 7.87
CA ALA A 178 -10.66 -16.49 7.23
C ALA A 178 -10.79 -18.00 7.52
N ASN A 179 -11.99 -18.44 7.82
CA ASN A 179 -12.30 -19.84 8.19
C ASN A 179 -13.21 -20.55 7.18
N LEU A 180 -13.43 -19.93 6.01
CA LEU A 180 -14.22 -20.46 4.91
C LEU A 180 -13.37 -20.76 3.66
N GLU A 181 -12.06 -20.82 3.78
CA GLU A 181 -11.12 -21.19 2.74
C GLU A 181 -10.37 -22.49 3.08
#